data_bd141a9ee491752083ed47250eababbd
#
_entry.id   bd141a9ee491752083ed47250eababbd
#
_cell.length_a   1.000
_cell.length_b   1.000
_cell.length_c   1.000
_cell.angle_alpha   90.00
_cell.angle_beta   90.00
_cell.angle_gamma   90.00
#
_symmetry.space_group_name_H-M   'P 1'
#
loop_
_entity.id
_entity.type
_entity.pdbx_description
1 polymer ?
#
loop_
_entity_poly.entity_id
_entity_poly.type
_entity_poly.pdbx_seq_one_letter_code
_entity_poly.pdbx_strand_id
1 'polypeptide(L)'
;ERLCAEYGVTYSAERLGESLFLLNRALWEKIHRQEMYGVLADIEIPLAEVLSSMEIEGVKLDTEALREFGDALQPKIKEIEQDIYKEAGHEFNIGSPKQLSVVLFEELGLPAGKKRKTGYSTDADTLEGLRGRHPIIPLIFDYRTLTKLYNTYVKGLEAAVSPDGRMHTTFKQTETRTGRIS
;
A
#
# COMPACT_ATOMS: atom_id res chain seq x y z
N GLU A 1 11.45 15.43 -18.82
CA GLU A 1 10.45 15.40 -19.89
C GLU A 1 9.04 15.63 -19.34
N ARG A 2 8.49 14.77 -18.47
CA ARG A 2 7.13 14.90 -17.92
C ARG A 2 6.88 16.28 -17.27
N LEU A 3 7.78 16.75 -16.43
CA LEU A 3 7.64 18.07 -15.78
C LEU A 3 7.70 19.20 -16.80
N CYS A 4 8.57 19.12 -17.80
CA CYS A 4 8.62 20.14 -18.87
C CYS A 4 7.27 20.23 -19.58
N ALA A 5 6.67 19.11 -19.95
CA ALA A 5 5.36 19.09 -20.60
C ALA A 5 4.26 19.68 -19.71
N GLU A 6 4.26 19.34 -18.41
CA GLU A 6 3.28 19.85 -17.43
C GLU A 6 3.36 21.38 -17.27
N TYR A 7 4.57 21.94 -17.37
CA TYR A 7 4.80 23.38 -17.21
C TYR A 7 4.98 24.13 -18.55
N GLY A 8 4.65 23.50 -19.68
CA GLY A 8 4.68 24.13 -21.00
C GLY A 8 6.09 24.46 -21.50
N VAL A 9 7.10 23.74 -21.02
CA VAL A 9 8.51 23.91 -21.41
C VAL A 9 8.88 22.86 -22.46
N THR A 10 9.55 23.29 -23.54
CA THR A 10 10.07 22.36 -24.54
C THR A 10 11.24 21.57 -23.97
N TYR A 11 11.11 20.24 -23.95
CA TYR A 11 12.19 19.35 -23.53
C TYR A 11 13.09 18.99 -24.72
N SER A 12 14.41 19.07 -24.53
CA SER A 12 15.41 18.55 -25.43
C SER A 12 16.50 17.82 -24.68
N ALA A 13 16.68 16.52 -24.99
CA ALA A 13 17.74 15.71 -24.39
C ALA A 13 19.15 16.23 -24.80
N GLU A 14 19.27 16.74 -26.02
CA GLU A 14 20.54 17.30 -26.54
C GLU A 14 20.89 18.64 -25.87
N ARG A 15 19.88 19.38 -25.40
CA ARG A 15 20.02 20.67 -24.73
C ARG A 15 19.39 20.64 -23.34
N LEU A 16 19.77 19.62 -22.56
CA LEU A 16 19.19 19.38 -21.24
C LEU A 16 19.33 20.59 -20.30
N GLY A 17 20.50 21.26 -20.33
CA GLY A 17 20.74 22.46 -19.50
C GLY A 17 19.76 23.59 -19.81
N GLU A 18 19.44 23.84 -21.10
CA GLU A 18 18.45 24.83 -21.50
C GLU A 18 17.04 24.43 -21.03
N SER A 19 16.67 23.18 -21.22
CA SER A 19 15.38 22.65 -20.75
C SER A 19 15.22 22.81 -19.24
N LEU A 20 16.26 22.51 -18.45
CA LEU A 20 16.27 22.68 -16.99
C LEU A 20 16.20 24.15 -16.58
N PHE A 21 16.90 25.02 -17.27
CA PHE A 21 16.84 26.46 -17.01
C PHE A 21 15.46 27.03 -17.23
N LEU A 22 14.82 26.70 -18.37
CA LEU A 22 13.46 27.14 -18.67
C LEU A 22 12.44 26.56 -17.70
N LEU A 23 12.58 25.29 -17.32
CA LEU A 23 11.71 24.66 -16.33
C LEU A 23 11.85 25.32 -14.95
N ASN A 24 13.08 25.57 -14.52
CA ASN A 24 13.35 26.26 -13.26
C ASN A 24 12.67 27.64 -13.23
N ARG A 25 12.80 28.42 -14.32
CA ARG A 25 12.14 29.72 -14.43
C ARG A 25 10.61 29.60 -14.34
N ALA A 26 10.00 28.66 -15.07
CA ALA A 26 8.55 28.43 -15.01
C ALA A 26 8.06 28.02 -13.60
N LEU A 27 8.83 27.18 -12.91
CA LEU A 27 8.54 26.79 -11.55
C LEU A 27 8.63 27.97 -10.58
N TRP A 28 9.68 28.79 -10.67
CA TRP A 28 9.83 29.99 -9.83
C TRP A 28 8.70 30.98 -10.02
N GLU A 29 8.32 31.27 -11.27
CA GLU A 29 7.19 32.14 -11.57
C GLU A 29 5.87 31.63 -10.93
N LYS A 30 5.66 30.30 -10.93
CA LYS A 30 4.47 29.70 -10.32
C LYS A 30 4.52 29.76 -8.79
N ILE A 31 5.66 29.47 -8.17
CA ILE A 31 5.87 29.51 -6.72
C ILE A 31 5.59 30.94 -6.19
N HIS A 32 6.14 31.94 -6.85
CA HIS A 32 5.90 33.35 -6.48
C HIS A 32 4.44 33.76 -6.66
N ARG A 33 3.80 33.39 -7.77
CA ARG A 33 2.39 33.69 -8.03
C ARG A 33 1.45 33.06 -7.01
N GLN A 34 1.81 31.90 -6.48
CA GLN A 34 1.04 31.18 -5.46
C GLN A 34 1.45 31.54 -4.03
N GLU A 35 2.36 32.48 -3.84
CA GLU A 35 2.88 32.90 -2.53
C GLU A 35 3.48 31.73 -1.72
N MET A 36 4.03 30.70 -2.42
CA MET A 36 4.55 29.47 -1.79
C MET A 36 6.05 29.50 -1.53
N TYR A 37 6.71 30.66 -1.71
CA TYR A 37 8.16 30.75 -1.53
C TYR A 37 8.59 30.39 -0.10
N GLY A 38 7.88 30.89 0.93
CA GLY A 38 8.17 30.56 2.33
C GLY A 38 8.00 29.07 2.63
N VAL A 39 6.96 28.44 2.09
CA VAL A 39 6.78 26.98 2.22
C VAL A 39 7.96 26.23 1.63
N LEU A 40 8.40 26.61 0.43
CA LEU A 40 9.53 25.94 -0.22
C LEU A 40 10.84 26.17 0.54
N ALA A 41 11.17 27.43 0.88
CA ALA A 41 12.47 27.80 1.42
C ALA A 41 12.63 27.46 2.91
N ASP A 42 11.56 27.63 3.70
CA ASP A 42 11.61 27.53 5.15
C ASP A 42 11.16 26.15 5.66
N ILE A 43 10.46 25.37 4.83
CA ILE A 43 9.92 24.05 5.21
C ILE A 43 10.45 22.94 4.31
N GLU A 44 10.13 22.96 3.00
CA GLU A 44 10.36 21.81 2.12
C GLU A 44 11.84 21.52 1.86
N ILE A 45 12.65 22.57 1.63
CA ILE A 45 14.09 22.40 1.40
C ILE A 45 14.81 21.91 2.67
N PRO A 46 14.64 22.53 3.85
CA PRO A 46 15.24 22.02 5.09
C PRO A 46 14.74 20.62 5.47
N LEU A 47 13.46 20.32 5.22
CA LEU A 47 12.88 19.01 5.47
C LEU A 47 13.54 17.93 4.60
N ALA A 48 13.85 18.22 3.34
CA ALA A 48 14.52 17.27 2.45
C ALA A 48 15.86 16.79 3.01
N GLU A 49 16.64 17.68 3.64
CA GLU A 49 17.90 17.34 4.29
C GLU A 49 17.68 16.39 5.49
N VAL A 50 16.68 16.69 6.32
CA VAL A 50 16.31 15.84 7.47
C VAL A 50 15.86 14.46 6.99
N LEU A 51 14.98 14.40 5.99
CA LEU A 51 14.49 13.14 5.45
C LEU A 51 15.62 12.31 4.83
N SER A 52 16.54 12.93 4.10
CA SER A 52 17.72 12.26 3.58
C SER A 52 18.60 11.66 4.69
N SER A 53 18.78 12.39 5.79
CA SER A 53 19.49 11.87 6.96
C SER A 53 18.77 10.68 7.59
N MET A 54 17.45 10.73 7.69
CA MET A 54 16.64 9.61 8.20
C MET A 54 16.70 8.38 7.28
N GLU A 55 16.71 8.58 5.95
CA GLU A 55 16.87 7.49 4.97
C GLU A 55 18.24 6.81 5.11
N ILE A 56 19.29 7.59 5.27
CA ILE A 56 20.66 7.08 5.46
C ILE A 56 20.79 6.34 6.80
N GLU A 57 20.27 6.90 7.88
CA GLU A 57 20.31 6.28 9.20
C GLU A 57 19.45 5.01 9.26
N GLY A 58 18.29 5.00 8.63
CA GLY A 58 17.33 3.89 8.68
C GLY A 58 16.75 3.65 10.07
N VAL A 59 15.88 2.65 10.17
CA VAL A 59 15.20 2.25 11.41
C VAL A 59 15.61 0.84 11.81
N LYS A 60 16.14 0.68 13.01
CA LYS A 60 16.50 -0.64 13.55
C LYS A 60 15.25 -1.48 13.75
N LEU A 61 15.26 -2.69 13.23
CA LEU A 61 14.19 -3.66 13.40
C LEU A 61 14.62 -4.77 14.36
N ASP A 62 13.76 -5.08 15.31
CA ASP A 62 13.88 -6.29 16.11
C ASP A 62 13.34 -7.48 15.31
N THR A 63 14.25 -8.14 14.61
CA THR A 63 13.92 -9.27 13.73
C THR A 63 13.53 -10.52 14.50
N GLU A 64 13.99 -10.68 15.75
CA GLU A 64 13.64 -11.82 16.60
C GLU A 64 12.19 -11.69 17.08
N ALA A 65 11.82 -10.55 17.65
CA ALA A 65 10.43 -10.27 18.02
C ALA A 65 9.47 -10.36 16.82
N LEU A 66 9.93 -9.93 15.62
CA LEU A 66 9.12 -10.04 14.41
C LEU A 66 8.87 -11.50 14.01
N ARG A 67 9.88 -12.38 14.12
CA ARG A 67 9.73 -13.82 13.87
C ARG A 67 8.82 -14.48 14.89
N GLU A 68 9.02 -14.23 16.18
CA GLU A 68 8.14 -14.75 17.24
C GLU A 68 6.68 -14.34 16.98
N PHE A 69 6.44 -13.10 16.59
CA PHE A 69 5.11 -12.64 16.20
C PHE A 69 4.56 -13.40 15.00
N GLY A 70 5.38 -13.61 13.97
CA GLY A 70 5.04 -14.40 12.78
C GLY A 70 4.68 -15.86 13.12
N ASP A 71 5.48 -16.49 13.98
CA ASP A 71 5.28 -17.87 14.43
C ASP A 71 4.00 -18.00 15.25
N ALA A 72 3.62 -16.98 16.02
CA ALA A 72 2.35 -16.95 16.73
C ALA A 72 1.13 -16.73 15.84
N LEU A 73 1.30 -16.07 14.68
CA LEU A 73 0.20 -15.84 13.72
C LEU A 73 -0.09 -17.06 12.85
N GLN A 74 0.92 -17.80 12.42
CA GLN A 74 0.76 -18.91 11.48
C GLN A 74 -0.24 -20.00 11.91
N PRO A 75 -0.20 -20.52 13.17
CA PRO A 75 -1.17 -21.52 13.59
C PRO A 75 -2.61 -20.97 13.58
N LYS A 76 -2.81 -19.70 13.96
CA LYS A 76 -4.14 -19.06 13.94
C LYS A 76 -4.67 -18.90 12.51
N ILE A 77 -3.80 -18.53 11.57
CA ILE A 77 -4.18 -18.45 10.14
C ILE A 77 -4.60 -19.81 9.62
N LYS A 78 -3.85 -20.87 9.95
CA LYS A 78 -4.18 -22.24 9.56
C LYS A 78 -5.47 -22.74 10.16
N GLU A 79 -5.73 -22.43 11.42
CA GLU A 79 -6.99 -22.79 12.10
C GLU A 79 -8.19 -22.15 11.39
N ILE A 80 -8.14 -20.84 11.14
CA ILE A 80 -9.19 -20.12 10.43
C ILE A 80 -9.35 -20.63 8.97
N GLU A 81 -8.25 -20.96 8.29
CA GLU A 81 -8.27 -21.54 6.95
C GLU A 81 -9.04 -22.87 6.95
N GLN A 82 -8.80 -23.76 7.92
CA GLN A 82 -9.52 -25.01 8.06
C GLN A 82 -11.00 -24.81 8.37
N ASP A 83 -11.33 -23.83 9.23
CA ASP A 83 -12.71 -23.49 9.50
C ASP A 83 -13.44 -22.94 8.28
N ILE A 84 -12.77 -22.12 7.46
CA ILE A 84 -13.31 -21.65 6.17
C ILE A 84 -13.58 -22.83 5.21
N TYR A 85 -12.65 -23.77 5.08
CA TYR A 85 -12.84 -24.95 4.24
C TYR A 85 -13.98 -25.86 4.72
N LYS A 86 -14.12 -25.99 6.03
CA LYS A 86 -15.24 -26.71 6.62
C LYS A 86 -16.59 -26.07 6.30
N GLU A 87 -16.68 -24.74 6.39
CA GLU A 87 -17.90 -24.00 6.05
C GLU A 87 -18.20 -24.00 4.54
N ALA A 88 -17.15 -24.05 3.71
CA ALA A 88 -17.29 -24.15 2.25
C ALA A 88 -17.54 -25.59 1.75
N GLY A 89 -17.17 -26.61 2.53
CA GLY A 89 -17.23 -28.02 2.17
C GLY A 89 -16.06 -28.53 1.34
N HIS A 90 -15.11 -27.69 0.96
CA HIS A 90 -13.89 -28.05 0.20
C HIS A 90 -12.79 -26.99 0.34
N GLU A 91 -11.58 -27.35 -0.04
CA GLU A 91 -10.43 -26.46 -0.10
C GLU A 91 -10.46 -25.59 -1.35
N PHE A 92 -10.09 -24.32 -1.22
CA PHE A 92 -9.95 -23.36 -2.31
C PHE A 92 -8.96 -22.25 -1.94
N ASN A 93 -8.52 -21.44 -2.91
CA ASN A 93 -7.64 -20.32 -2.60
C ASN A 93 -8.47 -19.13 -2.05
N ILE A 94 -8.49 -18.99 -0.71
CA ILE A 94 -9.22 -17.93 0.01
C ILE A 94 -8.69 -16.53 -0.38
N GLY A 95 -7.39 -16.43 -0.68
CA GLY A 95 -6.75 -15.21 -1.16
C GLY A 95 -7.12 -14.81 -2.59
N SER A 96 -7.79 -15.69 -3.34
CA SER A 96 -8.26 -15.41 -4.71
C SER A 96 -9.67 -14.82 -4.70
N PRO A 97 -9.87 -13.53 -5.04
CA PRO A 97 -11.21 -12.93 -5.09
C PRO A 97 -12.16 -13.69 -6.03
N LYS A 98 -11.62 -14.28 -7.10
CA LYS A 98 -12.41 -15.05 -8.07
C LYS A 98 -12.94 -16.35 -7.46
N GLN A 99 -12.09 -17.15 -6.79
CA GLN A 99 -12.51 -18.40 -6.17
C GLN A 99 -13.46 -18.12 -4.99
N LEU A 100 -13.11 -17.16 -4.14
CA LEU A 100 -13.96 -16.75 -3.03
C LEU A 100 -15.33 -16.28 -3.51
N SER A 101 -15.41 -15.55 -4.63
CA SER A 101 -16.68 -15.13 -5.24
C SER A 101 -17.55 -16.32 -5.65
N VAL A 102 -16.97 -17.35 -6.24
CA VAL A 102 -17.69 -18.59 -6.63
C VAL A 102 -18.24 -19.28 -5.38
N VAL A 103 -17.40 -19.50 -4.37
CA VAL A 103 -17.81 -20.16 -3.12
C VAL A 103 -18.95 -19.40 -2.45
N LEU A 104 -18.83 -18.10 -2.27
CA LEU A 104 -19.85 -17.32 -1.54
C LEU A 104 -21.17 -17.20 -2.31
N PHE A 105 -21.13 -16.92 -3.59
CA PHE A 105 -22.31 -16.49 -4.34
C PHE A 105 -22.92 -17.60 -5.23
N GLU A 106 -22.13 -18.56 -5.69
CA GLU A 106 -22.59 -19.63 -6.57
C GLU A 106 -22.80 -20.94 -5.78
N GLU A 107 -21.92 -21.29 -4.84
CA GLU A 107 -22.02 -22.55 -4.09
C GLU A 107 -22.84 -22.38 -2.80
N LEU A 108 -22.54 -21.37 -1.98
CA LEU A 108 -23.29 -21.08 -0.74
C LEU A 108 -24.56 -20.26 -0.97
N GLY A 109 -24.78 -19.76 -2.19
CA GLY A 109 -26.01 -19.06 -2.56
C GLY A 109 -26.26 -17.76 -1.81
N LEU A 110 -25.21 -17.10 -1.29
CA LEU A 110 -25.36 -15.83 -0.58
C LEU A 110 -25.83 -14.72 -1.53
N PRO A 111 -26.59 -13.71 -1.04
CA PRO A 111 -27.08 -12.65 -1.88
C PRO A 111 -25.91 -11.84 -2.46
N ALA A 112 -25.81 -11.84 -3.77
CA ALA A 112 -24.74 -11.16 -4.51
C ALA A 112 -25.14 -9.75 -4.91
N GLY A 113 -24.20 -8.82 -4.84
CA GLY A 113 -24.35 -7.49 -5.45
C GLY A 113 -24.26 -7.53 -6.98
N LYS A 114 -24.00 -6.38 -7.61
CA LYS A 114 -23.86 -6.30 -9.08
C LYS A 114 -22.66 -7.12 -9.56
N LYS A 115 -22.91 -8.00 -10.52
CA LYS A 115 -21.87 -8.78 -11.21
C LYS A 115 -20.98 -7.84 -12.04
N ARG A 116 -19.68 -7.85 -11.84
CA ARG A 116 -18.66 -7.14 -12.64
C ARG A 116 -18.13 -8.08 -13.73
N LYS A 117 -17.33 -7.56 -14.66
CA LYS A 117 -16.67 -8.39 -15.71
C LYS A 117 -15.83 -9.55 -15.15
N THR A 118 -15.30 -9.40 -13.94
CA THR A 118 -14.41 -10.38 -13.28
C THR A 118 -15.10 -11.23 -12.21
N GLY A 119 -16.43 -11.18 -12.10
CA GLY A 119 -17.23 -11.87 -11.07
C GLY A 119 -17.89 -10.89 -10.09
N TYR A 120 -18.41 -11.41 -8.99
CA TYR A 120 -18.97 -10.58 -7.93
C TYR A 120 -17.86 -10.00 -7.05
N SER A 121 -18.07 -8.78 -6.54
CA SER A 121 -17.10 -8.19 -5.60
C SER A 121 -17.10 -8.96 -4.29
N THR A 122 -15.89 -9.15 -3.76
CA THR A 122 -15.66 -9.66 -2.40
C THR A 122 -14.92 -8.63 -1.54
N ASP A 123 -15.10 -7.32 -1.84
CA ASP A 123 -14.54 -6.24 -1.04
C ASP A 123 -15.15 -6.18 0.37
N ALA A 124 -14.55 -5.39 1.24
CA ALA A 124 -14.96 -5.29 2.64
C ALA A 124 -16.42 -4.85 2.79
N ASP A 125 -16.86 -3.89 1.96
CA ASP A 125 -18.25 -3.37 2.02
C ASP A 125 -19.27 -4.43 1.61
N THR A 126 -18.97 -5.21 0.56
CA THR A 126 -19.82 -6.32 0.12
C THR A 126 -19.91 -7.40 1.21
N LEU A 127 -18.80 -7.79 1.80
CA LEU A 127 -18.76 -8.80 2.87
C LEU A 127 -19.43 -8.29 4.15
N GLU A 128 -19.30 -7.01 4.49
CA GLU A 128 -19.97 -6.41 5.64
C GLU A 128 -21.48 -6.49 5.49
N GLY A 129 -22.01 -6.27 4.28
CA GLY A 129 -23.42 -6.45 3.98
C GLY A 129 -23.94 -7.91 4.13
N LEU A 130 -23.03 -8.88 4.20
CA LEU A 130 -23.33 -10.30 4.42
C LEU A 130 -23.13 -10.75 5.86
N ARG A 131 -22.73 -9.86 6.78
CA ARG A 131 -22.53 -10.18 8.19
C ARG A 131 -23.81 -10.78 8.79
N GLY A 132 -23.66 -11.90 9.48
CA GLY A 132 -24.77 -12.64 10.06
C GLY A 132 -25.58 -13.51 9.08
N ARG A 133 -25.23 -13.52 7.79
CA ARG A 133 -25.89 -14.39 6.80
C ARG A 133 -25.29 -15.80 6.75
N HIS A 134 -23.99 -15.93 7.02
CA HIS A 134 -23.28 -17.23 7.03
C HIS A 134 -22.07 -17.17 7.96
N PRO A 135 -21.75 -18.26 8.68
CA PRO A 135 -20.60 -18.32 9.58
C PRO A 135 -19.25 -18.08 8.89
N ILE A 136 -19.12 -18.35 7.59
CA ILE A 136 -17.90 -18.14 6.80
C ILE A 136 -17.49 -16.66 6.72
N ILE A 137 -18.43 -15.72 6.82
CA ILE A 137 -18.16 -14.28 6.62
C ILE A 137 -17.19 -13.70 7.67
N PRO A 138 -17.44 -13.84 8.98
CA PRO A 138 -16.48 -13.39 9.99
C PRO A 138 -15.12 -14.07 9.83
N LEU A 139 -15.06 -15.36 9.52
CA LEU A 139 -13.82 -16.10 9.30
C LEU A 139 -12.99 -15.51 8.14
N ILE A 140 -13.63 -15.07 7.05
CA ILE A 140 -12.95 -14.40 5.94
C ILE A 140 -12.34 -13.07 6.38
N PHE A 141 -13.02 -12.27 7.21
CA PHE A 141 -12.47 -11.03 7.76
C PHE A 141 -11.24 -11.29 8.62
N ASP A 142 -11.32 -12.27 9.53
CA ASP A 142 -10.22 -12.65 10.41
C ASP A 142 -9.03 -13.20 9.61
N TYR A 143 -9.29 -14.08 8.64
CA TYR A 143 -8.27 -14.60 7.72
C TYR A 143 -7.56 -13.47 6.97
N ARG A 144 -8.30 -12.55 6.38
CA ARG A 144 -7.72 -11.39 5.66
C ARG A 144 -6.90 -10.50 6.56
N THR A 145 -7.37 -10.25 7.77
CA THR A 145 -6.65 -9.43 8.74
C THR A 145 -5.32 -10.07 9.12
N LEU A 146 -5.35 -11.34 9.54
CA LEU A 146 -4.15 -12.05 9.98
C LEU A 146 -3.16 -12.31 8.83
N THR A 147 -3.66 -12.67 7.65
CA THR A 147 -2.79 -12.88 6.48
C THR A 147 -2.16 -11.58 5.99
N LYS A 148 -2.87 -10.45 6.07
CA LYS A 148 -2.30 -9.13 5.77
C LYS A 148 -1.21 -8.76 6.79
N LEU A 149 -1.46 -8.96 8.08
CA LEU A 149 -0.46 -8.75 9.13
C LEU A 149 0.78 -9.60 8.87
N TYR A 150 0.61 -10.88 8.60
CA TYR A 150 1.71 -11.79 8.35
C TYR A 150 2.49 -11.45 7.08
N ASN A 151 1.80 -11.27 5.95
CA ASN A 151 2.47 -11.05 4.67
C ASN A 151 3.08 -9.65 4.54
N THR A 152 2.36 -8.60 5.00
CA THR A 152 2.81 -7.22 4.84
C THR A 152 3.79 -6.82 5.92
N TYR A 153 3.49 -7.13 7.18
CA TYR A 153 4.32 -6.66 8.30
C TYR A 153 5.39 -7.68 8.71
N VAL A 154 5.09 -8.97 8.77
CA VAL A 154 6.14 -9.94 9.13
C VAL A 154 7.07 -10.17 7.95
N LYS A 155 6.58 -10.79 6.87
CA LYS A 155 7.42 -11.12 5.70
C LYS A 155 7.92 -9.89 4.97
N GLY A 156 7.09 -8.86 4.81
CA GLY A 156 7.47 -7.64 4.10
C GLY A 156 8.57 -6.86 4.82
N LEU A 157 8.47 -6.70 6.14
CA LEU A 157 9.51 -6.03 6.91
C LEU A 157 10.78 -6.88 6.99
N GLU A 158 10.66 -8.20 7.22
CA GLU A 158 11.83 -9.09 7.23
C GLU A 158 12.62 -9.03 5.92
N ALA A 159 11.93 -8.98 4.78
CA ALA A 159 12.56 -8.84 3.46
C ALA A 159 13.18 -7.47 3.20
N ALA A 160 12.77 -6.44 3.94
CA ALA A 160 13.26 -5.07 3.79
C ALA A 160 14.47 -4.74 4.70
N VAL A 161 14.87 -5.67 5.57
CA VAL A 161 16.01 -5.46 6.46
C VAL A 161 17.31 -5.58 5.67
N SER A 162 18.12 -4.55 5.77
CA SER A 162 19.49 -4.50 5.22
C SER A 162 20.47 -5.29 6.09
N PRO A 163 21.68 -5.62 5.59
CA PRO A 163 22.68 -6.39 6.33
C PRO A 163 23.11 -5.76 7.67
N ASP A 164 22.91 -4.46 7.85
CA ASP A 164 23.17 -3.73 9.10
C ASP A 164 22.08 -3.88 10.16
N GLY A 165 21.00 -4.64 9.86
CA GLY A 165 19.85 -4.84 10.73
C GLY A 165 18.86 -3.68 10.74
N ARG A 166 18.94 -2.77 9.77
CA ARG A 166 18.09 -1.60 9.64
C ARG A 166 17.24 -1.68 8.36
N MET A 167 16.13 -0.97 8.37
CA MET A 167 15.32 -0.71 7.19
C MET A 167 15.55 0.71 6.72
N HIS A 168 15.86 0.87 5.44
CA HIS A 168 16.02 2.16 4.78
C HIS A 168 14.82 2.38 3.86
N THR A 169 13.92 3.24 4.29
CA THR A 169 12.74 3.62 3.49
C THR A 169 13.08 4.83 2.64
N THR A 170 12.21 5.16 1.69
CA THR A 170 12.28 6.40 0.92
C THR A 170 11.10 7.27 1.29
N PHE A 171 11.37 8.51 1.72
CA PHE A 171 10.34 9.48 2.04
C PHE A 171 9.99 10.34 0.84
N LYS A 172 8.74 10.28 0.40
CA LYS A 172 8.25 11.03 -0.75
C LYS A 172 7.49 12.27 -0.33
N GLN A 173 8.13 13.45 -0.48
CA GLN A 173 7.53 14.73 -0.12
C GLN A 173 6.46 15.21 -1.10
N THR A 174 6.50 14.78 -2.36
CA THR A 174 5.70 15.34 -3.46
C THR A 174 4.54 14.46 -3.92
N GLU A 175 4.33 13.31 -3.30
CA GLU A 175 3.33 12.32 -3.76
C GLU A 175 1.90 12.65 -3.28
N THR A 176 1.75 13.32 -2.14
CA THR A 176 0.44 13.57 -1.57
C THR A 176 -0.04 15.00 -1.79
N ARG A 177 -1.34 15.15 -2.08
CA ARG A 177 -1.96 16.49 -2.26
C ARG A 177 -2.20 17.25 -0.95
N THR A 178 -2.06 16.56 0.18
CA THR A 178 -2.36 17.09 1.52
C THR A 178 -1.12 17.53 2.29
N GLY A 179 0.08 17.45 1.70
CA GLY A 179 1.34 17.74 2.37
C GLY A 179 1.83 16.65 3.33
N ARG A 180 1.18 15.46 3.31
CA ARG A 180 1.70 14.31 4.05
C ARG A 180 2.90 13.71 3.31
N ILE A 181 3.87 13.25 4.08
CA ILE A 181 4.99 12.44 3.56
C ILE A 181 4.51 10.99 3.41
N SER A 182 4.83 10.36 2.30
CA SER A 182 4.50 8.96 2.04
C SER A 182 5.76 8.09 1.92
#